data_1763706453ce5f434c8e320c4b664612
#
_entry.id   1763706453ce5f434c8e320c4b664612
#
_cell.length_a   1.000
_cell.length_b   1.000
_cell.length_c   1.000
_cell.angle_alpha   90.00
_cell.angle_beta   90.00
_cell.angle_gamma   90.00
#
_symmetry.space_group_name_H-M   'P 1'
#
loop_
_entity.id
_entity.type
_entity.pdbx_description
1 polymer ?
#
loop_
_entity_poly.entity_id
_entity_poly.type
_entity_poly.pdbx_seq_one_letter_code
_entity_poly.pdbx_strand_id
1 'polypeptide(L)'
;MSKIPVEYTDIVFDAKPDAVPYNYRISYKVSQLCLIMRICGRGNVCSLIKLHMISFALISHDNMKKLVAFTERTGNPPIVRFDPSVNRALTYAIAYGLIERQQNAKFKLTNCGQRLAEQIKISGDLMAVEISDLNLLAKKLTEDKVDEIVDRWRTIDAQN
;
A
#
# COMPACT_ATOMS: atom_id res chain seq x y z
N MET A 1 -23.71 -33.01 -20.81
CA MET A 1 -24.03 -31.95 -19.85
C MET A 1 -23.32 -32.12 -18.53
N SER A 2 -23.30 -33.31 -17.95
CA SER A 2 -22.60 -33.57 -16.70
C SER A 2 -21.08 -33.37 -16.78
N LYS A 3 -20.53 -33.36 -17.96
CA LYS A 3 -19.08 -33.19 -18.17
C LYS A 3 -18.61 -31.76 -18.00
N ILE A 4 -19.52 -30.80 -18.14
CA ILE A 4 -19.18 -29.39 -18.13
C ILE A 4 -18.50 -28.95 -16.84
N PRO A 5 -18.97 -29.33 -15.63
CA PRO A 5 -18.31 -28.93 -14.40
C PRO A 5 -16.87 -29.43 -14.29
N VAL A 6 -16.62 -30.64 -14.77
CA VAL A 6 -15.28 -31.22 -14.74
C VAL A 6 -14.34 -30.43 -15.67
N GLU A 7 -14.85 -30.11 -16.84
CA GLU A 7 -14.08 -29.34 -17.82
C GLU A 7 -13.72 -27.96 -17.29
N TYR A 8 -14.65 -27.30 -16.64
CA TYR A 8 -14.39 -25.99 -16.05
C TYR A 8 -13.39 -26.07 -14.91
N THR A 9 -13.47 -27.09 -14.12
CA THR A 9 -12.54 -27.30 -13.03
C THR A 9 -11.12 -27.51 -13.56
N ASP A 10 -10.98 -28.31 -14.58
CA ASP A 10 -9.70 -28.57 -15.20
C ASP A 10 -9.10 -27.30 -15.81
N ILE A 11 -9.93 -26.49 -16.47
CA ILE A 11 -9.50 -25.23 -17.05
C ILE A 11 -9.01 -24.25 -15.98
N VAL A 12 -9.73 -24.20 -14.85
CA VAL A 12 -9.36 -23.30 -13.74
C VAL A 12 -8.07 -23.73 -13.08
N PHE A 13 -7.82 -25.03 -12.95
CA PHE A 13 -6.62 -25.55 -12.30
C PHE A 13 -5.42 -25.66 -13.24
N ASP A 14 -5.65 -25.79 -14.51
CA ASP A 14 -4.60 -25.60 -15.52
C ASP A 14 -4.21 -24.13 -15.64
N ALA A 15 -4.44 -23.40 -14.60
CA ALA A 15 -4.29 -21.97 -14.56
C ALA A 15 -3.04 -21.54 -15.30
N LYS A 16 -3.26 -20.92 -16.41
CA LYS A 16 -2.20 -20.18 -17.09
C LYS A 16 -1.58 -19.24 -16.08
N PRO A 17 -0.27 -19.03 -16.15
CA PRO A 17 0.36 -18.00 -15.33
C PRO A 17 -0.45 -16.73 -15.43
N ASP A 18 -0.76 -16.13 -14.30
CA ASP A 18 -1.50 -14.88 -14.29
C ASP A 18 -0.80 -13.87 -15.19
N ALA A 19 -1.54 -13.30 -16.11
CA ALA A 19 -1.03 -12.25 -16.96
C ALA A 19 -0.71 -10.97 -16.17
N VAL A 20 -1.28 -10.83 -14.97
CA VAL A 20 -1.09 -9.68 -14.09
C VAL A 20 -0.19 -10.10 -12.93
N PRO A 21 0.96 -9.43 -12.73
CA PRO A 21 1.80 -9.70 -11.58
C PRO A 21 1.02 -9.61 -10.27
N TYR A 22 1.39 -10.46 -9.31
CA TYR A 22 0.69 -10.60 -8.04
C TYR A 22 0.45 -9.26 -7.33
N ASN A 23 1.47 -8.39 -7.27
CA ASN A 23 1.41 -7.11 -6.58
C ASN A 23 0.52 -6.06 -7.26
N TYR A 24 0.02 -6.34 -8.47
CA TYR A 24 -0.91 -5.45 -9.17
C TYR A 24 -2.37 -5.89 -9.04
N ARG A 25 -2.63 -7.01 -8.40
CA ARG A 25 -4.01 -7.45 -8.17
C ARG A 25 -4.70 -6.54 -7.18
N ILE A 26 -5.96 -6.23 -7.47
CA ILE A 26 -6.73 -5.28 -6.64
C ILE A 26 -6.83 -5.76 -5.19
N SER A 27 -7.15 -7.03 -4.97
CA SER A 27 -7.29 -7.57 -3.61
C SER A 27 -5.98 -7.46 -2.82
N TYR A 28 -4.86 -7.73 -3.47
CA TYR A 28 -3.53 -7.57 -2.86
C TYR A 28 -3.27 -6.12 -2.50
N LYS A 29 -3.51 -5.20 -3.44
CA LYS A 29 -3.28 -3.78 -3.20
C LYS A 29 -4.20 -3.22 -2.12
N VAL A 30 -5.46 -3.62 -2.09
CA VAL A 30 -6.39 -3.21 -1.02
C VAL A 30 -5.88 -3.66 0.34
N SER A 31 -5.47 -4.92 0.45
CA SER A 31 -4.89 -5.46 1.69
C SER A 31 -3.63 -4.72 2.08
N GLN A 32 -2.77 -4.41 1.12
CA GLN A 32 -1.55 -3.64 1.35
C GLN A 32 -1.86 -2.25 1.89
N LEU A 33 -2.84 -1.54 1.31
CA LEU A 33 -3.24 -0.22 1.78
C LEU A 33 -3.76 -0.27 3.22
N CYS A 34 -4.57 -1.26 3.55
CA CYS A 34 -5.08 -1.43 4.92
C CYS A 34 -3.93 -1.65 5.91
N LEU A 35 -2.95 -2.46 5.55
CA LEU A 35 -1.76 -2.68 6.39
C LEU A 35 -0.92 -1.41 6.54
N ILE A 36 -0.71 -0.68 5.46
CA ILE A 36 0.02 0.59 5.50
C ILE A 36 -0.64 1.55 6.49
N MET A 37 -1.94 1.73 6.38
CA MET A 37 -2.68 2.66 7.23
C MET A 37 -2.69 2.20 8.69
N ARG A 38 -2.78 0.90 8.92
CA ARG A 38 -2.80 0.34 10.28
C ARG A 38 -1.46 0.44 10.97
N ILE A 39 -0.37 0.14 10.27
CA ILE A 39 0.97 0.09 10.86
C ILE A 39 1.64 1.46 10.84
N CYS A 40 1.51 2.19 9.75
CA CYS A 40 2.28 3.42 9.51
C CYS A 40 1.44 4.69 9.64
N GLY A 41 0.11 4.59 9.61
CA GLY A 41 -0.77 5.76 9.75
C GLY A 41 -0.97 6.14 11.21
N ARG A 42 -0.73 7.40 11.53
CA ARG A 42 -1.05 7.91 12.86
C ARG A 42 -2.57 8.03 12.98
N GLY A 43 -3.15 7.34 13.96
CA GLY A 43 -4.60 7.27 14.09
C GLY A 43 -5.28 6.57 12.91
N ASN A 44 -4.58 5.67 12.22
CA ASN A 44 -5.05 4.99 11.02
C ASN A 44 -5.35 5.92 9.84
N VAL A 45 -4.69 7.08 9.77
CA VAL A 45 -4.90 8.11 8.75
C VAL A 45 -3.65 8.29 7.93
N CYS A 46 -3.81 8.37 6.62
CA CYS A 46 -2.72 8.66 5.67
C CYS A 46 -3.22 9.59 4.56
N SER A 47 -2.33 10.49 4.11
CA SER A 47 -2.54 11.23 2.88
C SER A 47 -2.32 10.32 1.66
N LEU A 48 -2.84 10.71 0.50
CA LEU A 48 -2.66 9.96 -0.74
C LEU A 48 -1.18 9.81 -1.08
N ILE A 49 -0.41 10.88 -0.94
CA ILE A 49 1.02 10.86 -1.25
C ILE A 49 1.76 9.89 -0.33
N LYS A 50 1.45 9.88 0.95
CA LYS A 50 2.03 8.93 1.89
C LYS A 50 1.74 7.47 1.50
N LEU A 51 0.51 7.19 1.08
CA LEU A 51 0.14 5.87 0.58
C LEU A 51 0.98 5.47 -0.63
N HIS A 52 1.17 6.37 -1.60
CA HIS A 52 2.01 6.11 -2.76
C HIS A 52 3.47 5.89 -2.36
N MET A 53 4.00 6.70 -1.47
CA MET A 53 5.39 6.59 -1.02
C MET A 53 5.67 5.24 -0.38
N ILE A 54 4.81 4.82 0.52
CA ILE A 54 4.99 3.55 1.21
C ILE A 54 4.74 2.36 0.29
N SER A 55 3.74 2.45 -0.58
CA SER A 55 3.48 1.42 -1.59
C SER A 55 4.68 1.22 -2.50
N PHE A 56 5.33 2.30 -2.94
CA PHE A 56 6.54 2.22 -3.73
C PHE A 56 7.70 1.59 -2.94
N ALA A 57 7.84 1.95 -1.67
CA ALA A 57 8.87 1.38 -0.80
C ALA A 57 8.70 -0.13 -0.61
N LEU A 58 7.48 -0.64 -0.66
CA LEU A 58 7.20 -2.06 -0.50
C LEU A 58 7.56 -2.90 -1.73
N ILE A 59 7.91 -2.28 -2.85
CA ILE A 59 8.32 -3.01 -4.06
C ILE A 59 9.60 -3.80 -3.81
N SER A 60 10.53 -3.25 -3.01
CA SER A 60 11.76 -3.94 -2.65
C SER A 60 12.20 -3.56 -1.24
N HIS A 61 12.89 -4.48 -0.58
CA HIS A 61 13.46 -4.20 0.74
C HIS A 61 14.45 -3.02 0.69
N ASP A 62 15.20 -2.89 -0.41
CA ASP A 62 16.15 -1.79 -0.59
C ASP A 62 15.44 -0.43 -0.64
N ASN A 63 14.32 -0.34 -1.35
CA ASN A 63 13.50 0.87 -1.37
C ASN A 63 12.99 1.23 0.03
N MET A 64 12.57 0.23 0.80
CA MET A 64 12.12 0.46 2.16
C MET A 64 13.25 0.98 3.05
N LYS A 65 14.44 0.41 2.93
CA LYS A 65 15.62 0.90 3.67
C LYS A 65 15.91 2.37 3.35
N LYS A 66 15.80 2.75 2.08
CA LYS A 66 16.03 4.14 1.66
C LYS A 66 14.99 5.07 2.28
N LEU A 67 13.73 4.65 2.33
CA LEU A 67 12.67 5.45 2.96
C LEU A 67 12.91 5.58 4.46
N VAL A 68 13.26 4.50 5.14
CA VAL A 68 13.57 4.53 6.57
C VAL A 68 14.75 5.46 6.85
N ALA A 69 15.82 5.37 6.05
CA ALA A 69 16.99 6.23 6.19
C ALA A 69 16.61 7.70 6.04
N PHE A 70 15.75 8.03 5.09
CA PHE A 70 15.25 9.40 4.95
C PHE A 70 14.52 9.86 6.22
N THR A 71 13.65 9.01 6.79
CA THR A 71 12.91 9.38 8.01
C THR A 71 13.82 9.57 9.21
N GLU A 72 14.97 8.92 9.21
CA GLU A 72 15.99 9.05 10.26
C GLU A 72 17.04 10.13 9.93
N ARG A 73 16.83 10.87 8.85
CA ARG A 73 17.71 11.95 8.37
C ARG A 73 19.13 11.48 8.02
N THR A 74 19.26 10.21 7.65
CA THR A 74 20.54 9.61 7.27
C THR A 74 20.65 9.36 5.77
N GLY A 75 19.63 9.71 5.00
CA GLY A 75 19.60 9.48 3.56
C GLY A 75 18.92 10.62 2.79
N ASN A 76 19.04 10.55 1.48
CA ASN A 76 18.41 11.49 0.58
C ASN A 76 16.91 11.23 0.46
N PRO A 77 16.10 12.24 0.07
CA PRO A 77 14.69 12.02 -0.20
C PRO A 77 14.50 10.93 -1.25
N PRO A 78 13.53 10.03 -1.05
CA PRO A 78 13.28 8.97 -2.01
C PRO A 78 12.68 9.50 -3.31
N ILE A 79 13.00 8.84 -4.41
CA ILE A 79 12.29 9.03 -5.67
C ILE A 79 11.06 8.14 -5.62
N VAL A 80 9.90 8.72 -5.82
CA VAL A 80 8.61 7.99 -5.73
C VAL A 80 7.91 8.05 -7.08
N ARG A 81 7.43 6.91 -7.52
CA ARG A 81 6.58 6.82 -8.70
C ARG A 81 5.14 6.60 -8.25
N PHE A 82 4.24 7.36 -8.83
CA PHE A 82 2.82 7.19 -8.58
C PHE A 82 2.31 6.01 -9.41
N ASP A 83 1.65 5.09 -8.73
CA ASP A 83 1.13 3.86 -9.33
C ASP A 83 -0.39 3.97 -9.45
N PRO A 84 -0.95 3.94 -10.67
CA PRO A 84 -2.41 3.98 -10.85
C PRO A 84 -3.14 2.85 -10.12
N SER A 85 -2.48 1.72 -9.85
CA SER A 85 -3.10 0.61 -9.13
C SER A 85 -3.40 0.98 -7.68
N VAL A 86 -2.63 1.88 -7.07
CA VAL A 86 -2.91 2.40 -5.73
C VAL A 86 -4.22 3.18 -5.73
N ASN A 87 -4.41 4.06 -6.71
CA ASN A 87 -5.64 4.84 -6.83
C ASN A 87 -6.86 3.94 -7.05
N ARG A 88 -6.74 2.93 -7.90
CA ARG A 88 -7.81 1.95 -8.10
C ARG A 88 -8.12 1.17 -6.84
N ALA A 89 -7.09 0.69 -6.15
CA ALA A 89 -7.26 -0.04 -4.89
C ALA A 89 -7.96 0.82 -3.85
N LEU A 90 -7.58 2.09 -3.76
CA LEU A 90 -8.21 3.04 -2.84
C LEU A 90 -9.69 3.21 -3.15
N THR A 91 -10.05 3.36 -4.43
CA THR A 91 -11.45 3.45 -4.87
C THR A 91 -12.23 2.20 -4.46
N TYR A 92 -11.68 1.01 -4.68
CA TYR A 92 -12.31 -0.24 -4.25
C TYR A 92 -12.44 -0.33 -2.74
N ALA A 93 -11.39 0.04 -2.01
CA ALA A 93 -11.40 0.00 -0.55
C ALA A 93 -12.48 0.92 0.03
N ILE A 94 -12.69 2.10 -0.55
CA ILE A 94 -13.76 3.01 -0.14
C ILE A 94 -15.11 2.39 -0.45
N ALA A 95 -15.30 1.81 -1.64
CA ALA A 95 -16.55 1.18 -2.03
C ALA A 95 -16.92 0.01 -1.10
N TYR A 96 -15.92 -0.75 -0.64
CA TYR A 96 -16.14 -1.86 0.29
C TYR A 96 -16.22 -1.45 1.76
N GLY A 97 -16.13 -0.17 2.06
CA GLY A 97 -16.22 0.31 3.44
C GLY A 97 -15.00 0.03 4.30
N LEU A 98 -13.84 -0.20 3.69
CA LEU A 98 -12.59 -0.46 4.41
C LEU A 98 -11.82 0.82 4.73
N ILE A 99 -11.98 1.82 3.89
CA ILE A 99 -11.33 3.13 3.99
C ILE A 99 -12.39 4.20 3.74
N GLU A 100 -12.28 5.32 4.44
CA GLU A 100 -13.15 6.47 4.21
C GLU A 100 -12.32 7.71 3.90
N ARG A 101 -12.86 8.57 3.06
CA ARG A 101 -12.26 9.87 2.74
C ARG A 101 -12.67 10.87 3.82
N GLN A 102 -11.68 11.62 4.32
CA GLN A 102 -11.92 12.70 5.27
C GLN A 102 -12.01 14.05 4.56
N GLN A 103 -12.54 15.06 5.26
CA GLN A 103 -12.71 16.41 4.71
C GLN A 103 -11.39 17.10 4.36
N ASN A 104 -10.31 16.73 5.03
CA ASN A 104 -8.98 17.29 4.81
C ASN A 104 -8.21 16.60 3.66
N ALA A 105 -8.91 15.88 2.79
CA ALA A 105 -8.35 15.11 1.68
C ALA A 105 -7.42 13.98 2.11
N LYS A 106 -7.45 13.59 3.37
CA LYS A 106 -6.78 12.39 3.88
C LYS A 106 -7.74 11.22 3.91
N PHE A 107 -7.21 10.04 4.16
CA PHE A 107 -7.96 8.80 4.20
C PHE A 107 -7.80 8.15 5.57
N LYS A 108 -8.86 7.56 6.05
CA LYS A 108 -8.87 6.88 7.35
C LYS A 108 -9.35 5.46 7.19
N LEU A 109 -8.68 4.55 7.87
CA LEU A 109 -9.08 3.14 7.92
C LEU A 109 -10.33 3.02 8.81
N THR A 110 -11.38 2.40 8.28
CA THR A 110 -12.60 2.12 9.05
C THR A 110 -12.39 0.97 10.02
N ASN A 111 -13.36 0.72 10.89
CA ASN A 111 -13.32 -0.45 11.77
C ASN A 111 -13.23 -1.76 10.98
N CYS A 112 -13.93 -1.84 9.84
CA CYS A 112 -13.82 -3.01 8.96
C CYS A 112 -12.42 -3.15 8.38
N GLY A 113 -11.81 -2.05 7.96
CA GLY A 113 -10.45 -2.04 7.46
C GLY A 113 -9.42 -2.42 8.52
N GLN A 114 -9.62 -1.96 9.74
CA GLN A 114 -8.76 -2.34 10.86
C GLN A 114 -8.83 -3.84 11.14
N ARG A 115 -10.05 -4.41 11.13
CA ARG A 115 -10.22 -5.84 11.31
C ARG A 115 -9.52 -6.66 10.23
N LEU A 116 -9.64 -6.22 8.98
CA LEU A 116 -8.96 -6.89 7.87
C LEU A 116 -7.44 -6.87 8.09
N ALA A 117 -6.86 -5.71 8.41
CA ALA A 117 -5.43 -5.58 8.66
C ALA A 117 -4.98 -6.48 9.83
N GLU A 118 -5.74 -6.49 10.93
CA GLU A 118 -5.41 -7.33 12.07
C GLU A 118 -5.50 -8.83 11.74
N GLN A 119 -6.49 -9.25 10.97
CA GLN A 119 -6.61 -10.65 10.52
C GLN A 119 -5.40 -11.07 9.68
N ILE A 120 -4.94 -10.20 8.79
CA ILE A 120 -3.75 -10.48 7.98
C ILE A 120 -2.52 -10.61 8.89
N LYS A 121 -2.36 -9.73 9.85
CA LYS A 121 -1.23 -9.76 10.80
C LYS A 121 -1.24 -11.05 11.64
N ILE A 122 -2.42 -11.45 12.11
CA ILE A 122 -2.57 -12.64 12.97
C ILE A 122 -2.29 -13.93 12.19
N SER A 123 -2.61 -13.98 10.90
CA SER A 123 -2.39 -15.16 10.08
C SER A 123 -0.93 -15.64 10.08
N GLY A 124 0.02 -14.70 10.18
CA GLY A 124 1.44 -15.00 10.30
C GLY A 124 2.13 -15.39 8.98
N ASP A 125 1.40 -15.79 7.96
CA ASP A 125 1.94 -16.20 6.67
C ASP A 125 1.54 -15.30 5.51
N LEU A 126 0.41 -14.59 5.63
CA LEU A 126 -0.04 -13.66 4.61
C LEU A 126 0.74 -12.36 4.70
N MET A 127 1.33 -11.95 3.58
CA MET A 127 2.03 -10.67 3.46
C MET A 127 3.11 -10.46 4.53
N ALA A 128 3.79 -11.54 4.93
CA ALA A 128 4.77 -11.49 6.02
C ALA A 128 5.94 -10.55 5.71
N VAL A 129 6.41 -10.53 4.48
CA VAL A 129 7.51 -9.66 4.05
C VAL A 129 7.09 -8.19 4.12
N GLU A 130 5.89 -7.88 3.61
CA GLU A 130 5.34 -6.53 3.63
C GLU A 130 5.15 -6.04 5.07
N ILE A 131 4.62 -6.88 5.95
CA ILE A 131 4.44 -6.54 7.37
C ILE A 131 5.78 -6.27 8.03
N SER A 132 6.78 -7.11 7.76
CA SER A 132 8.13 -6.92 8.30
C SER A 132 8.72 -5.58 7.87
N ASP A 133 8.61 -5.24 6.60
CA ASP A 133 9.10 -3.97 6.07
C ASP A 133 8.32 -2.78 6.64
N LEU A 134 7.01 -2.89 6.76
CA LEU A 134 6.18 -1.83 7.35
C LEU A 134 6.53 -1.61 8.82
N ASN A 135 6.87 -2.67 9.54
CA ASN A 135 7.30 -2.55 10.94
C ASN A 135 8.64 -1.82 11.07
N LEU A 136 9.54 -1.94 10.09
CA LEU A 136 10.78 -1.16 10.07
C LEU A 136 10.50 0.33 9.95
N LEU A 137 9.56 0.70 9.11
CA LEU A 137 9.16 2.10 8.93
C LEU A 137 8.34 2.58 10.12
N ALA A 138 7.41 1.74 10.60
CA ALA A 138 6.45 2.07 11.66
C ALA A 138 5.83 3.44 11.40
N LYS A 139 5.80 4.32 12.39
CA LYS A 139 5.20 5.66 12.28
C LYS A 139 6.24 6.76 12.06
N LYS A 140 7.42 6.40 11.57
CA LYS A 140 8.51 7.35 11.35
C LYS A 140 8.24 8.32 10.21
N LEU A 141 7.49 7.91 9.19
CA LEU A 141 7.12 8.78 8.09
C LEU A 141 5.88 9.59 8.48
N THR A 142 6.11 10.74 9.07
CA THR A 142 5.03 11.66 9.47
C THR A 142 4.52 12.43 8.26
N GLU A 143 3.31 13.00 8.35
CA GLU A 143 2.77 13.86 7.30
C GLU A 143 3.67 15.09 7.07
N ASP A 144 4.30 15.61 8.11
CA ASP A 144 5.24 16.73 7.97
C ASP A 144 6.44 16.35 7.09
N LYS A 145 6.97 15.15 7.26
CA LYS A 145 8.07 14.65 6.42
C LYS A 145 7.61 14.42 4.98
N VAL A 146 6.38 13.97 4.79
CA VAL A 146 5.78 13.84 3.44
C VAL A 146 5.70 15.21 2.78
N ASP A 147 5.21 16.21 3.50
CA ASP A 147 5.11 17.58 2.99
C ASP A 147 6.49 18.17 2.63
N GLU A 148 7.50 17.87 3.43
CA GLU A 148 8.88 18.26 3.16
C GLU A 148 9.38 17.71 1.82
N ILE A 149 9.07 16.45 1.51
CA ILE A 149 9.42 15.84 0.22
C ILE A 149 8.70 16.53 -0.92
N VAL A 150 7.41 16.77 -0.77
CA VAL A 150 6.58 17.45 -1.79
C VAL A 150 7.14 18.85 -2.08
N ASP A 151 7.52 19.59 -1.05
CA ASP A 151 8.09 20.92 -1.21
C ASP A 151 9.40 20.88 -1.97
N ARG A 152 10.24 19.88 -1.74
CA ARG A 152 11.48 19.70 -2.51
C ARG A 152 11.21 19.41 -3.97
N TRP A 153 10.20 18.61 -4.28
CA TRP A 153 9.83 18.34 -5.67
C TRP A 153 9.38 19.62 -6.38
N ARG A 154 8.58 20.45 -5.73
CA ARG A 154 8.13 21.74 -6.29
C ARG A 154 9.30 22.67 -6.55
N THR A 155 10.29 22.69 -5.68
CA THR A 155 11.48 23.51 -5.83
C THR A 155 12.30 23.07 -7.05
N ILE A 156 12.46 21.78 -7.25
CA ILE A 156 13.17 21.22 -8.41
C ILE A 156 12.44 21.55 -9.69
N ASP A 157 11.12 21.40 -9.73
CA ASP A 157 10.32 21.71 -10.92
C ASP A 157 10.39 23.20 -11.27
N ALA A 158 10.45 24.08 -10.28
CA ALA A 158 10.53 25.52 -10.50
C ALA A 158 11.91 25.96 -11.05
N GLN A 159 12.95 25.15 -10.89
CA GLN A 159 14.29 25.41 -11.39
C GLN A 159 14.51 24.87 -12.81
N ASN A 160 13.63 24.04 -13.29
CA ASN A 160 13.67 23.46 -14.64
C ASN A 160 12.68 24.18 -15.57
#